data_ce3f6b928648b8d1015b0c263fc8cf8a
#
_entry.id   ce3f6b928648b8d1015b0c263fc8cf8a
#
_cell.length_a   1.000
_cell.length_b   1.000
_cell.length_c   1.000
_cell.angle_alpha   90.00
_cell.angle_beta   90.00
_cell.angle_gamma   90.00
#
_symmetry.space_group_name_H-M   'P 1'
#
loop_
_entity.id
_entity.type
_entity.pdbx_description
1 polymer ?
#
loop_
_entity_poly.entity_id
_entity_poly.type
_entity_poly.pdbx_seq_one_letter_code
_entity_poly.pdbx_strand_id
1 'polypeptide(L)'
;MRLYLRLAWRNVWRHRRRTIIIVLAMAGGLSLMMWYDGLIDGFDQAIYGNAVKVLGGNIQVHAEGYRAKAALTPLLPLADDQAVVKAALGNSQVVAATRRINTGGLASSREGAFAVGITGIEPEKEASVYLAGQHVSAGRYLTADDVDAVFIGKGLADAMGVTVGDRITLTGRSAHEQMRQRTMTVVGIYDLGMSELEKRTVYISLAEAQTLYDLTGKSTEVAIVLKQIGREPGVIAALKPGLPGYEIEPFQANYPELESAITTKTGVMNIFSIVILMMAAIGILNLLLMAVYERTREIGVLGALGLKPRQITLLFILEGTMIGLVGVAVGIVLGLMINGVLMRVGLDFSAYSSVTSYMALITGRIYPSWGLSKLLVRGLTVAIIAALAAVIPAREAAHREPAEALHAV
;
A
#
# COMPACT_ATOMS: atom_id res chain seq x y z
N MET A 1 -23.72 -16.22 -36.34
CA MET A 1 -22.79 -15.47 -35.47
C MET A 1 -21.84 -14.55 -36.29
N ARG A 2 -21.09 -15.06 -37.28
CA ARG A 2 -20.13 -14.25 -38.07
C ARG A 2 -20.77 -13.04 -38.79
N LEU A 3 -22.02 -13.16 -39.30
CA LEU A 3 -22.73 -12.06 -39.94
C LEU A 3 -23.03 -10.92 -38.95
N TYR A 4 -23.56 -11.24 -37.78
CA TYR A 4 -23.86 -10.24 -36.74
C TYR A 4 -22.62 -9.48 -36.25
N LEU A 5 -21.49 -10.16 -36.07
CA LEU A 5 -20.20 -9.53 -35.75
C LEU A 5 -19.74 -8.57 -36.83
N ARG A 6 -19.85 -8.96 -38.10
CA ARG A 6 -19.48 -8.09 -39.25
C ARG A 6 -20.39 -6.88 -39.35
N LEU A 7 -21.69 -7.06 -39.14
CA LEU A 7 -22.66 -5.94 -39.14
C LEU A 7 -22.40 -4.99 -37.97
N ALA A 8 -22.19 -5.51 -36.75
CA ALA A 8 -21.86 -4.71 -35.55
C ALA A 8 -20.59 -3.89 -35.78
N TRP A 9 -19.51 -4.50 -36.28
CA TRP A 9 -18.25 -3.81 -36.58
C TRP A 9 -18.43 -2.70 -37.61
N ARG A 10 -19.19 -2.97 -38.71
CA ARG A 10 -19.48 -1.97 -39.73
C ARG A 10 -20.31 -0.81 -39.17
N ASN A 11 -21.25 -1.08 -38.30
CA ASN A 11 -22.07 -0.07 -37.62
C ASN A 11 -21.24 0.84 -36.74
N VAL A 12 -20.33 0.29 -35.92
CA VAL A 12 -19.38 1.04 -35.08
C VAL A 12 -18.62 2.09 -35.92
N TRP A 13 -18.13 1.73 -37.10
CA TRP A 13 -17.35 2.65 -37.95
C TRP A 13 -18.20 3.59 -38.81
N ARG A 14 -19.47 3.24 -39.11
CA ARG A 14 -20.38 4.10 -39.85
C ARG A 14 -20.72 5.37 -39.12
N HIS A 15 -20.87 5.28 -37.77
CA HIS A 15 -21.22 6.40 -36.91
C HIS A 15 -20.03 6.86 -36.04
N ARG A 16 -18.86 7.03 -36.68
CA ARG A 16 -17.56 7.27 -36.00
C ARG A 16 -17.56 8.43 -35.00
N ARG A 17 -18.23 9.56 -35.26
CA ARG A 17 -18.28 10.70 -34.32
C ARG A 17 -18.83 10.28 -32.95
N ARG A 18 -19.96 9.58 -32.94
CA ARG A 18 -20.61 9.07 -31.75
C ARG A 18 -19.77 7.97 -31.06
N THR A 19 -19.30 7.01 -31.85
CA THR A 19 -18.43 5.94 -31.35
C THR A 19 -17.19 6.51 -30.65
N ILE A 20 -16.55 7.54 -31.21
CA ILE A 20 -15.41 8.20 -30.59
C ILE A 20 -15.79 8.81 -29.24
N ILE A 21 -16.94 9.48 -29.13
CA ILE A 21 -17.39 10.08 -27.87
C ILE A 21 -17.58 8.99 -26.79
N ILE A 22 -18.25 7.88 -27.16
CA ILE A 22 -18.47 6.77 -26.23
C ILE A 22 -17.14 6.11 -25.83
N VAL A 23 -16.27 5.85 -26.81
CA VAL A 23 -14.93 5.28 -26.57
C VAL A 23 -14.10 6.19 -25.68
N LEU A 24 -14.10 7.50 -25.88
CA LEU A 24 -13.38 8.47 -25.05
C LEU A 24 -13.94 8.51 -23.62
N ALA A 25 -15.27 8.46 -23.46
CA ALA A 25 -15.88 8.42 -22.13
C ALA A 25 -15.49 7.15 -21.36
N MET A 26 -15.54 5.99 -22.04
CA MET A 26 -15.13 4.71 -21.45
C MET A 26 -13.63 4.67 -21.16
N ALA A 27 -12.83 5.15 -22.09
CA ALA A 27 -11.38 5.24 -21.95
C ALA A 27 -11.00 6.18 -20.80
N GLY A 28 -11.68 7.33 -20.68
CA GLY A 28 -11.51 8.26 -19.55
C GLY A 28 -11.83 7.61 -18.21
N GLY A 29 -12.95 6.89 -18.12
CA GLY A 29 -13.33 6.16 -16.91
C GLY A 29 -12.31 5.10 -16.51
N LEU A 30 -11.85 4.27 -17.47
CA LEU A 30 -10.85 3.25 -17.20
C LEU A 30 -9.48 3.85 -16.86
N SER A 31 -9.05 4.89 -17.58
CA SER A 31 -7.78 5.56 -17.30
C SER A 31 -7.75 6.22 -15.93
N LEU A 32 -8.88 6.81 -15.50
CA LEU A 32 -9.05 7.36 -14.15
C LEU A 32 -8.95 6.27 -13.08
N MET A 33 -9.56 5.10 -13.31
CA MET A 33 -9.44 3.96 -12.41
C MET A 33 -8.00 3.43 -12.34
N MET A 34 -7.31 3.33 -13.47
CA MET A 34 -5.91 2.91 -13.51
C MET A 34 -5.01 3.91 -12.77
N TRP A 35 -5.24 5.20 -12.96
CA TRP A 35 -4.54 6.24 -12.21
C TRP A 35 -4.79 6.13 -10.71
N TYR A 36 -6.04 5.95 -10.31
CA TYR A 36 -6.43 5.79 -8.92
C TYR A 36 -5.78 4.54 -8.27
N ASP A 37 -5.86 3.37 -8.95
CA ASP A 37 -5.21 2.14 -8.49
C ASP A 37 -3.67 2.32 -8.40
N GLY A 38 -3.06 2.98 -9.40
CA GLY A 38 -1.63 3.29 -9.40
C GLY A 38 -1.21 4.22 -8.26
N LEU A 39 -2.04 5.20 -7.94
CA LEU A 39 -1.82 6.11 -6.82
C LEU A 39 -1.91 5.37 -5.48
N ILE A 40 -2.92 4.51 -5.30
CA ILE A 40 -3.06 3.68 -4.09
C ILE A 40 -1.84 2.78 -3.91
N ASP A 41 -1.43 2.06 -4.95
CA ASP A 41 -0.23 1.22 -4.91
C ASP A 41 1.02 2.03 -4.55
N GLY A 42 1.15 3.26 -5.06
CA GLY A 42 2.23 4.19 -4.71
C GLY A 42 2.20 4.62 -3.24
N PHE A 43 1.03 4.94 -2.71
CA PHE A 43 0.85 5.21 -1.27
C PHE A 43 1.22 3.99 -0.42
N ASP A 44 0.76 2.80 -0.80
CA ASP A 44 1.07 1.59 -0.06
C ASP A 44 2.57 1.33 -0.04
N GLN A 45 3.25 1.46 -1.18
CA GLN A 45 4.70 1.29 -1.26
C GLN A 45 5.45 2.33 -0.41
N ALA A 46 5.01 3.59 -0.40
CA ALA A 46 5.64 4.63 0.40
C ALA A 46 5.43 4.39 1.91
N ILE A 47 4.19 4.11 2.33
CA ILE A 47 3.87 3.83 3.73
C ILE A 47 4.59 2.58 4.23
N TYR A 48 4.48 1.46 3.50
CA TYR A 48 5.14 0.22 3.86
C TYR A 48 6.66 0.34 3.82
N GLY A 49 7.21 0.99 2.79
CA GLY A 49 8.65 1.18 2.65
C GLY A 49 9.26 1.97 3.80
N ASN A 50 8.59 3.02 4.24
CA ASN A 50 9.05 3.82 5.37
C ASN A 50 8.75 3.13 6.71
N ALA A 51 7.58 2.49 6.86
CA ALA A 51 7.28 1.71 8.07
C ALA A 51 8.31 0.60 8.31
N VAL A 52 8.68 -0.16 7.29
CA VAL A 52 9.73 -1.18 7.34
C VAL A 52 11.06 -0.61 7.81
N LYS A 53 11.45 0.57 7.30
CA LYS A 53 12.72 1.23 7.66
C LYS A 53 12.70 1.90 9.03
N VAL A 54 11.53 2.11 9.63
CA VAL A 54 11.37 2.71 10.96
C VAL A 54 11.11 1.64 12.01
N LEU A 55 10.22 0.67 11.72
CA LEU A 55 9.68 -0.26 12.71
C LEU A 55 10.43 -1.59 12.84
N GLY A 56 11.43 -1.85 12.01
CA GLY A 56 12.26 -3.05 12.22
C GLY A 56 12.22 -4.10 11.13
N GLY A 57 12.22 -3.69 9.86
CA GLY A 57 12.38 -4.60 8.72
C GLY A 57 11.06 -5.15 8.17
N ASN A 58 11.15 -5.88 7.05
CA ASN A 58 10.00 -6.50 6.38
C ASN A 58 9.49 -7.73 7.12
N ILE A 59 10.43 -8.51 7.70
CA ILE A 59 10.16 -9.75 8.40
C ILE A 59 10.85 -9.68 9.76
N GLN A 60 10.16 -10.12 10.77
CA GLN A 60 10.66 -10.22 12.14
C GLN A 60 10.67 -11.69 12.55
N VAL A 61 11.77 -12.11 13.17
CA VAL A 61 11.93 -13.46 13.70
C VAL A 61 12.03 -13.36 15.23
N HIS A 62 11.13 -14.05 15.91
CA HIS A 62 11.04 -14.09 17.36
C HIS A 62 11.10 -15.54 17.88
N ALA A 63 11.29 -15.68 19.17
CA ALA A 63 11.14 -16.96 19.83
C ALA A 63 9.67 -17.41 19.83
N GLU A 64 9.44 -18.72 19.91
CA GLU A 64 8.08 -19.30 20.01
C GLU A 64 7.30 -18.73 21.18
N GLY A 65 6.03 -18.38 20.97
CA GLY A 65 5.14 -17.78 21.98
C GLY A 65 5.23 -16.24 22.09
N TYR A 66 6.06 -15.59 21.28
CA TYR A 66 6.16 -14.12 21.28
C TYR A 66 4.84 -13.46 20.83
N ARG A 67 4.25 -13.94 19.74
CA ARG A 67 3.04 -13.34 19.16
C ARG A 67 1.87 -13.27 20.15
N ALA A 68 1.70 -14.29 20.96
CA ALA A 68 0.63 -14.32 21.98
C ALA A 68 0.75 -13.21 23.02
N LYS A 69 1.95 -12.64 23.17
CA LYS A 69 2.29 -11.59 24.15
C LYS A 69 2.90 -10.35 23.52
N ALA A 70 2.83 -10.20 22.18
CA ALA A 70 3.51 -9.13 21.44
C ALA A 70 3.17 -7.72 21.95
N ALA A 71 1.92 -7.48 22.38
CA ALA A 71 1.50 -6.21 22.97
C ALA A 71 2.26 -5.82 24.25
N LEU A 72 2.87 -6.78 24.93
CA LEU A 72 3.67 -6.57 26.13
C LEU A 72 5.17 -6.45 25.82
N THR A 73 5.56 -6.56 24.56
CA THR A 73 6.98 -6.59 24.10
C THR A 73 7.87 -7.46 25.02
N PRO A 74 7.57 -8.78 25.13
CA PRO A 74 8.23 -9.65 26.09
C PRO A 74 9.69 -9.88 25.70
N LEU A 75 10.58 -9.87 26.69
CA LEU A 75 12.01 -10.16 26.50
C LEU A 75 12.26 -11.67 26.37
N LEU A 76 11.74 -12.29 25.32
CA LEU A 76 11.96 -13.71 24.99
C LEU A 76 13.22 -13.86 24.12
N PRO A 77 14.34 -14.38 24.66
CA PRO A 77 15.58 -14.49 23.90
C PRO A 77 15.47 -15.57 22.82
N LEU A 78 16.04 -15.28 21.67
CA LEU A 78 16.25 -16.29 20.64
C LEU A 78 17.29 -17.32 21.11
N ALA A 79 17.08 -18.59 20.76
CA ALA A 79 18.02 -19.66 21.16
C ALA A 79 19.38 -19.48 20.47
N ASP A 80 19.37 -19.26 19.15
CA ASP A 80 20.56 -18.97 18.32
C ASP A 80 20.22 -17.88 17.30
N ASP A 81 20.41 -16.63 17.68
CA ASP A 81 20.15 -15.47 16.85
C ASP A 81 21.14 -15.34 15.68
N GLN A 82 22.36 -15.83 15.82
CA GLN A 82 23.37 -15.80 14.77
C GLN A 82 23.06 -16.80 13.65
N ALA A 83 22.54 -17.99 13.99
CA ALA A 83 22.08 -18.95 13.00
C ALA A 83 20.89 -18.39 12.20
N VAL A 84 19.97 -17.67 12.86
CA VAL A 84 18.85 -16.98 12.19
C VAL A 84 19.36 -15.92 11.21
N VAL A 85 20.30 -15.06 11.63
CA VAL A 85 20.92 -14.05 10.75
C VAL A 85 21.59 -14.70 9.55
N LYS A 86 22.38 -15.75 9.76
CA LYS A 86 23.09 -16.49 8.70
C LYS A 86 22.11 -17.10 7.71
N ALA A 87 21.04 -17.74 8.20
CA ALA A 87 20.00 -18.32 7.34
C ALA A 87 19.29 -17.25 6.51
N ALA A 88 18.95 -16.11 7.12
CA ALA A 88 18.32 -14.99 6.44
C ALA A 88 19.20 -14.42 5.32
N LEU A 89 20.47 -14.14 5.60
CA LEU A 89 21.44 -13.60 4.62
C LEU A 89 21.76 -14.59 3.48
N GLY A 90 21.48 -15.87 3.67
CA GLY A 90 21.57 -16.88 2.60
C GLY A 90 20.51 -16.72 1.50
N ASN A 91 19.45 -15.96 1.73
CA ASN A 91 18.39 -15.71 0.76
C ASN A 91 18.72 -14.48 -0.10
N SER A 92 18.72 -14.63 -1.42
CA SER A 92 19.08 -13.56 -2.36
C SER A 92 18.16 -12.33 -2.34
N GLN A 93 16.97 -12.44 -1.76
CA GLN A 93 16.03 -11.32 -1.60
C GLN A 93 16.30 -10.46 -0.36
N VAL A 94 17.15 -10.94 0.56
CA VAL A 94 17.48 -10.23 1.80
C VAL A 94 18.61 -9.22 1.55
N VAL A 95 18.43 -8.00 2.04
CA VAL A 95 19.42 -6.91 2.02
C VAL A 95 20.23 -6.91 3.30
N ALA A 96 19.51 -7.02 4.43
CA ALA A 96 20.12 -7.00 5.76
C ALA A 96 19.32 -7.89 6.72
N ALA A 97 20.02 -8.44 7.72
CA ALA A 97 19.43 -9.11 8.86
C ALA A 97 20.21 -8.67 10.10
N THR A 98 19.53 -8.05 11.05
CA THR A 98 20.11 -7.42 12.22
C THR A 98 19.48 -7.94 13.49
N ARG A 99 20.26 -8.08 14.54
CA ARG A 99 19.78 -8.51 15.86
C ARG A 99 19.31 -7.32 16.65
N ARG A 100 18.18 -7.47 17.32
CA ARG A 100 17.56 -6.42 18.13
C ARG A 100 17.10 -6.96 19.49
N ILE A 101 17.01 -6.05 20.44
CA ILE A 101 16.24 -6.21 21.67
C ILE A 101 15.19 -5.12 21.68
N ASN A 102 13.92 -5.48 21.58
CA ASN A 102 12.80 -4.56 21.66
C ASN A 102 12.05 -4.75 22.97
N THR A 103 11.85 -3.68 23.72
CA THR A 103 11.07 -3.71 24.96
C THR A 103 10.44 -2.35 25.24
N GLY A 104 9.44 -2.33 26.11
CA GLY A 104 8.83 -1.12 26.62
C GLY A 104 9.53 -0.61 27.87
N GLY A 105 9.54 0.71 28.04
CA GLY A 105 10.11 1.33 29.24
C GLY A 105 9.69 2.79 29.40
N LEU A 106 10.39 3.48 30.29
CA LEU A 106 10.23 4.91 30.52
C LEU A 106 11.54 5.64 30.26
N ALA A 107 11.48 6.74 29.57
CA ALA A 107 12.55 7.72 29.49
C ALA A 107 12.20 8.91 30.40
N SER A 108 13.08 9.24 31.34
CA SER A 108 12.83 10.29 32.35
C SER A 108 13.87 11.40 32.23
N SER A 109 13.41 12.65 32.32
CA SER A 109 14.22 13.86 32.43
C SER A 109 13.72 14.73 33.60
N ARG A 110 14.18 15.97 33.69
CA ARG A 110 13.67 16.95 34.66
C ARG A 110 12.23 17.36 34.38
N GLU A 111 11.81 17.32 33.13
CA GLU A 111 10.47 17.73 32.69
C GLU A 111 9.41 16.62 32.90
N GLY A 112 9.82 15.37 33.06
CA GLY A 112 8.88 14.27 33.30
C GLY A 112 9.38 12.92 32.84
N ALA A 113 8.45 11.93 32.86
CA ALA A 113 8.67 10.57 32.44
C ALA A 113 7.75 10.25 31.25
N PHE A 114 8.31 9.69 30.18
CA PHE A 114 7.63 9.38 28.92
C PHE A 114 7.71 7.88 28.66
N ALA A 115 6.58 7.27 28.32
CA ALA A 115 6.56 5.87 27.91
C ALA A 115 7.19 5.74 26.51
N VAL A 116 8.20 4.90 26.39
CA VAL A 116 8.98 4.69 25.16
C VAL A 116 9.21 3.21 24.90
N GLY A 117 9.31 2.85 23.63
CA GLY A 117 9.96 1.63 23.18
C GLY A 117 11.48 1.83 23.23
N ILE A 118 12.16 0.89 23.86
CA ILE A 118 13.63 0.89 23.93
C ILE A 118 14.13 -0.20 23.00
N THR A 119 14.88 0.19 21.97
CA THR A 119 15.40 -0.70 20.94
C THR A 119 16.92 -0.75 21.02
N GLY A 120 17.45 -1.91 21.41
CA GLY A 120 18.89 -2.23 21.31
C GLY A 120 19.20 -2.70 19.90
N ILE A 121 20.14 -2.05 19.22
CA ILE A 121 20.46 -2.25 17.80
C ILE A 121 21.94 -2.57 17.56
N GLU A 122 22.24 -3.16 16.40
CA GLU A 122 23.62 -3.26 15.86
C GLU A 122 23.90 -2.02 14.98
N PRO A 123 24.47 -0.92 15.51
CA PRO A 123 24.48 0.38 14.83
C PRO A 123 25.11 0.35 13.44
N GLU A 124 26.24 -0.36 13.29
CA GLU A 124 27.01 -0.43 12.03
C GLU A 124 26.22 -1.10 10.90
N LYS A 125 25.40 -2.12 11.26
CA LYS A 125 24.58 -2.84 10.28
C LYS A 125 23.29 -2.10 9.95
N GLU A 126 22.84 -1.22 10.83
CA GLU A 126 21.55 -0.52 10.71
C GLU A 126 21.67 0.88 10.12
N ALA A 127 22.81 1.54 10.25
CA ALA A 127 23.00 2.93 9.82
C ALA A 127 22.58 3.22 8.37
N SER A 128 22.86 2.30 7.46
CA SER A 128 22.56 2.46 6.02
C SER A 128 21.18 1.96 5.62
N VAL A 129 20.50 1.20 6.48
CA VAL A 129 19.26 0.48 6.14
C VAL A 129 18.04 1.16 6.74
N TYR A 130 18.16 1.69 7.96
CA TYR A 130 17.06 2.30 8.71
C TYR A 130 17.12 3.82 8.69
N LEU A 131 15.93 4.44 8.65
CA LEU A 131 15.79 5.89 8.49
C LEU A 131 16.39 6.70 9.65
N ALA A 132 16.29 6.21 10.88
CA ALA A 132 16.82 6.92 12.04
C ALA A 132 18.32 7.19 11.91
N GLY A 133 19.10 6.21 11.43
CA GLY A 133 20.54 6.37 11.19
C GLY A 133 20.90 7.32 10.04
N GLN A 134 19.99 7.48 9.07
CA GLN A 134 20.20 8.34 7.90
C GLN A 134 19.79 9.79 8.13
N HIS A 135 18.95 10.08 9.15
CA HIS A 135 18.38 11.40 9.42
C HIS A 135 18.81 11.96 10.79
N VAL A 136 20.11 11.95 11.03
CA VAL A 136 20.67 12.60 12.24
C VAL A 136 20.57 14.10 12.11
N SER A 137 19.80 14.75 12.97
CA SER A 137 19.59 16.21 12.98
C SER A 137 20.57 16.94 13.89
N ALA A 138 21.02 16.29 14.98
CA ALA A 138 22.00 16.85 15.89
C ALA A 138 22.87 15.74 16.52
N GLY A 139 24.11 16.03 16.82
CA GLY A 139 25.06 15.07 17.36
C GLY A 139 25.54 14.02 16.36
N ARG A 140 25.58 12.75 16.78
CA ARG A 140 26.00 11.64 15.93
C ARG A 140 25.12 10.40 16.11
N TYR A 141 25.20 9.48 15.18
CA TYR A 141 24.61 8.16 15.34
C TYR A 141 25.38 7.31 16.36
N LEU A 142 24.76 6.25 16.85
CA LEU A 142 25.36 5.27 17.75
C LEU A 142 26.50 4.51 17.06
N THR A 143 27.43 4.04 17.91
CA THR A 143 28.48 3.07 17.55
C THR A 143 28.35 1.82 18.40
N ALA A 144 28.98 0.73 18.00
CA ALA A 144 28.91 -0.54 18.77
C ALA A 144 29.55 -0.43 20.15
N ASP A 145 30.58 0.43 20.29
CA ASP A 145 31.36 0.63 21.50
C ASP A 145 30.75 1.68 22.45
N ASP A 146 29.63 2.28 22.11
CA ASP A 146 28.96 3.27 22.95
C ASP A 146 28.44 2.65 24.23
N VAL A 147 28.89 3.18 25.37
CA VAL A 147 28.46 2.84 26.72
C VAL A 147 27.68 4.02 27.30
N ASP A 148 26.59 3.75 28.00
CA ASP A 148 25.70 4.79 28.58
C ASP A 148 25.28 5.87 27.57
N ALA A 149 25.07 5.49 26.30
CA ALA A 149 24.70 6.37 25.20
C ALA A 149 23.31 6.05 24.66
N VAL A 150 22.53 7.09 24.35
CA VAL A 150 21.20 6.96 23.81
C VAL A 150 21.01 7.87 22.61
N PHE A 151 20.29 7.38 21.61
CA PHE A 151 19.91 8.10 20.40
C PHE A 151 18.38 8.25 20.37
N ILE A 152 17.90 9.47 20.34
CA ILE A 152 16.48 9.78 20.53
C ILE A 152 15.90 10.57 19.38
N GLY A 153 14.58 10.47 19.19
CA GLY A 153 13.88 11.31 18.22
C GLY A 153 13.72 12.75 18.66
N LYS A 154 13.68 13.68 17.71
CA LYS A 154 13.48 15.11 17.98
C LYS A 154 12.17 15.38 18.73
N GLY A 155 11.09 14.67 18.37
CA GLY A 155 9.83 14.80 19.09
C GLY A 155 9.94 14.47 20.59
N LEU A 156 10.77 13.46 20.96
CA LEU A 156 11.04 13.13 22.36
C LEU A 156 11.98 14.14 23.01
N ALA A 157 13.03 14.56 22.31
CA ALA A 157 13.98 15.58 22.80
C ALA A 157 13.25 16.88 23.16
N ASP A 158 12.37 17.36 22.29
CA ASP A 158 11.54 18.55 22.50
C ASP A 158 10.60 18.37 23.68
N ALA A 159 9.94 17.20 23.81
CA ALA A 159 9.02 16.91 24.93
C ALA A 159 9.74 16.81 26.28
N MET A 160 10.97 16.32 26.28
CA MET A 160 11.79 16.16 27.49
C MET A 160 12.64 17.39 27.81
N GLY A 161 12.67 18.40 26.93
CA GLY A 161 13.52 19.57 27.08
C GLY A 161 15.02 19.26 27.11
N VAL A 162 15.47 18.26 26.32
CA VAL A 162 16.86 17.78 26.33
C VAL A 162 17.52 17.99 24.96
N THR A 163 18.83 18.16 25.00
CA THR A 163 19.70 18.34 23.83
C THR A 163 20.84 17.31 23.84
N VAL A 164 21.65 17.30 22.79
CA VAL A 164 22.85 16.46 22.72
C VAL A 164 23.80 16.81 23.85
N GLY A 165 24.25 15.78 24.59
CA GLY A 165 25.08 15.88 25.78
C GLY A 165 24.33 15.84 27.10
N ASP A 166 23.01 16.04 27.09
CA ASP A 166 22.17 15.92 28.28
C ASP A 166 22.01 14.45 28.72
N ARG A 167 21.69 14.25 29.99
CA ARG A 167 21.50 12.92 30.55
C ARG A 167 20.01 12.62 30.79
N ILE A 168 19.56 11.48 30.33
CA ILE A 168 18.22 10.95 30.57
C ILE A 168 18.35 9.59 31.27
N THR A 169 17.30 9.22 32.00
CA THR A 169 17.26 7.94 32.67
C THR A 169 16.29 7.02 31.95
N LEU A 170 16.79 5.87 31.47
CA LEU A 170 15.98 4.79 30.95
C LEU A 170 15.64 3.81 32.06
N THR A 171 14.35 3.48 32.20
CA THR A 171 13.85 2.49 33.12
C THR A 171 13.09 1.44 32.33
N GLY A 172 13.42 0.17 32.52
CA GLY A 172 12.78 -0.95 31.87
C GLY A 172 12.77 -2.18 32.74
N ARG A 173 12.06 -3.22 32.29
CA ARG A 173 11.94 -4.50 32.98
C ARG A 173 12.89 -5.51 32.35
N SER A 174 13.77 -6.13 33.15
CA SER A 174 14.71 -7.15 32.65
C SER A 174 13.99 -8.47 32.28
N ALA A 175 14.70 -9.39 31.65
CA ALA A 175 14.21 -10.74 31.36
C ALA A 175 13.78 -11.52 32.61
N HIS A 176 14.33 -11.18 33.77
CA HIS A 176 13.98 -11.75 35.10
C HIS A 176 12.91 -10.94 35.82
N GLU A 177 12.16 -10.10 35.15
CA GLU A 177 11.08 -9.26 35.68
C GLU A 177 11.52 -8.21 36.73
N GLN A 178 12.81 -7.93 36.85
CA GLN A 178 13.34 -6.91 37.74
C GLN A 178 13.34 -5.54 37.04
N MET A 179 12.96 -4.50 37.77
CA MET A 179 13.10 -3.12 37.28
C MET A 179 14.58 -2.74 37.24
N ARG A 180 15.02 -2.35 36.07
CA ARG A 180 16.39 -1.85 35.77
C ARG A 180 16.31 -0.40 35.36
N GLN A 181 17.26 0.37 35.85
CA GLN A 181 17.37 1.79 35.56
C GLN A 181 18.81 2.14 35.24
N ARG A 182 18.99 2.93 34.15
CA ARG A 182 20.29 3.40 33.75
C ARG A 182 20.22 4.83 33.23
N THR A 183 21.17 5.66 33.67
CA THR A 183 21.28 7.04 33.18
C THR A 183 22.23 7.08 32.01
N MET A 184 21.74 7.57 30.88
CA MET A 184 22.44 7.58 29.60
C MET A 184 22.58 9.01 29.07
N THR A 185 23.63 9.25 28.29
CA THR A 185 23.89 10.51 27.63
C THR A 185 23.27 10.51 26.23
N VAL A 186 22.54 11.56 25.87
CA VAL A 186 22.02 11.76 24.52
C VAL A 186 23.18 12.10 23.59
N VAL A 187 23.58 11.13 22.72
CA VAL A 187 24.70 11.31 21.80
C VAL A 187 24.26 11.85 20.45
N GLY A 188 22.97 11.74 20.13
CA GLY A 188 22.41 12.28 18.92
C GLY A 188 20.88 12.30 18.93
N ILE A 189 20.35 13.08 18.01
CA ILE A 189 18.91 13.28 17.83
C ILE A 189 18.60 13.05 16.35
N TYR A 190 17.60 12.23 16.03
CA TYR A 190 17.09 12.06 14.68
C TYR A 190 15.79 12.82 14.46
N ASP A 191 15.58 13.26 13.22
CA ASP A 191 14.37 13.96 12.78
C ASP A 191 13.83 13.29 11.50
N LEU A 192 12.71 12.61 11.60
CA LEU A 192 12.02 11.96 10.49
C LEU A 192 10.84 12.81 9.99
N GLY A 193 10.58 13.95 10.64
CA GLY A 193 9.36 14.74 10.43
C GLY A 193 8.10 14.10 11.00
N MET A 194 8.24 13.12 11.92
CA MET A 194 7.17 12.32 12.49
C MET A 194 7.17 12.41 14.02
N SER A 195 6.93 13.61 14.56
CA SER A 195 7.07 13.93 15.98
C SER A 195 6.39 12.91 16.92
N GLU A 196 5.20 12.43 16.59
CA GLU A 196 4.48 11.46 17.43
C GLU A 196 5.14 10.06 17.46
N LEU A 197 5.77 9.65 16.37
CA LEU A 197 6.52 8.40 16.31
C LEU A 197 7.87 8.54 17.01
N GLU A 198 8.54 9.68 16.79
CA GLU A 198 9.82 10.04 17.39
C GLU A 198 9.76 10.16 18.92
N LYS A 199 8.60 10.52 19.48
CA LYS A 199 8.36 10.54 20.93
C LYS A 199 8.37 9.14 21.57
N ARG A 200 8.13 8.10 20.78
CA ARG A 200 7.84 6.76 21.28
C ARG A 200 9.01 5.79 21.22
N THR A 201 10.15 6.16 20.58
CA THR A 201 11.24 5.20 20.38
C THR A 201 12.57 5.82 20.71
N VAL A 202 13.36 5.08 21.49
CA VAL A 202 14.77 5.39 21.79
C VAL A 202 15.65 4.23 21.38
N TYR A 203 16.84 4.52 20.90
CA TYR A 203 17.82 3.53 20.44
C TYR A 203 19.04 3.55 21.36
N ILE A 204 19.54 2.35 21.69
CA ILE A 204 20.80 2.12 22.40
C ILE A 204 21.58 1.04 21.65
N SER A 205 22.88 0.90 21.95
CA SER A 205 23.64 -0.20 21.35
C SER A 205 23.11 -1.56 21.83
N LEU A 206 23.22 -2.60 20.98
CA LEU A 206 22.78 -3.95 21.35
C LEU A 206 23.52 -4.45 22.61
N ALA A 207 24.82 -4.16 22.74
CA ALA A 207 25.61 -4.53 23.90
C ALA A 207 25.10 -3.88 25.19
N GLU A 208 24.70 -2.61 25.09
CA GLU A 208 24.11 -1.87 26.20
C GLU A 208 22.76 -2.46 26.62
N ALA A 209 21.88 -2.75 25.62
CA ALA A 209 20.60 -3.39 25.88
C ALA A 209 20.76 -4.79 26.50
N GLN A 210 21.73 -5.58 26.04
CA GLN A 210 22.02 -6.90 26.60
C GLN A 210 22.42 -6.81 28.07
N THR A 211 23.22 -5.80 28.42
CA THR A 211 23.64 -5.56 29.81
C THR A 211 22.48 -5.08 30.65
N LEU A 212 21.69 -4.13 30.16
CA LEU A 212 20.56 -3.53 30.92
C LEU A 212 19.47 -4.56 31.22
N TYR A 213 19.20 -5.48 30.27
CA TYR A 213 18.09 -6.42 30.36
C TYR A 213 18.48 -7.86 30.74
N ASP A 214 19.73 -8.11 31.11
CA ASP A 214 20.26 -9.44 31.45
C ASP A 214 20.13 -10.47 30.30
N LEU A 215 20.43 -10.04 29.06
CA LEU A 215 20.37 -10.84 27.85
C LEU A 215 21.74 -11.02 27.20
N THR A 216 22.79 -11.23 28.02
CA THR A 216 24.17 -11.31 27.52
C THR A 216 24.32 -12.27 26.36
N GLY A 217 24.82 -11.76 25.23
CA GLY A 217 25.05 -12.50 23.99
C GLY A 217 23.80 -12.92 23.22
N LYS A 218 22.60 -12.54 23.67
CA LYS A 218 21.33 -12.90 23.03
C LYS A 218 20.56 -11.67 22.54
N SER A 219 19.66 -11.89 21.60
CA SER A 219 18.69 -10.90 21.15
C SER A 219 17.27 -11.45 21.27
N THR A 220 16.27 -10.59 21.20
CA THR A 220 14.84 -10.98 21.26
C THR A 220 14.20 -11.01 19.88
N GLU A 221 14.86 -10.39 18.90
CA GLU A 221 14.37 -10.27 17.53
C GLU A 221 15.54 -10.32 16.55
N VAL A 222 15.29 -10.92 15.37
CA VAL A 222 16.09 -10.66 14.16
C VAL A 222 15.18 -9.95 13.16
N ALA A 223 15.56 -8.72 12.84
CA ALA A 223 14.89 -7.89 11.84
C ALA A 223 15.50 -8.10 10.46
N ILE A 224 14.67 -8.45 9.47
CA ILE A 224 15.10 -8.78 8.12
C ILE A 224 14.54 -7.74 7.13
N VAL A 225 15.43 -7.13 6.36
CA VAL A 225 15.07 -6.16 5.31
C VAL A 225 15.21 -6.80 3.94
N LEU A 226 14.17 -6.66 3.12
CA LEU A 226 14.09 -7.22 1.77
C LEU A 226 14.39 -6.17 0.69
N LYS A 227 14.84 -6.64 -0.49
CA LYS A 227 15.01 -5.79 -1.67
C LYS A 227 13.72 -5.22 -2.20
N GLN A 228 12.63 -5.96 -2.07
CA GLN A 228 11.31 -5.58 -2.59
C GLN A 228 10.21 -5.93 -1.59
N ILE A 229 9.30 -5.00 -1.40
CA ILE A 229 8.07 -5.19 -0.62
C ILE A 229 7.15 -6.17 -1.38
N GLY A 230 6.39 -6.99 -0.61
CA GLY A 230 5.49 -8.00 -1.17
C GLY A 230 6.17 -9.36 -1.45
N ARG A 231 7.48 -9.49 -1.14
CA ARG A 231 8.21 -10.77 -1.24
C ARG A 231 8.26 -11.53 0.09
N GLU A 232 7.72 -10.94 1.15
CA GLU A 232 7.71 -11.50 2.51
C GLU A 232 7.18 -12.94 2.56
N PRO A 233 6.04 -13.31 1.94
CA PRO A 233 5.51 -14.67 2.02
C PRO A 233 6.46 -15.72 1.43
N GLY A 234 7.12 -15.39 0.32
CA GLY A 234 8.07 -16.29 -0.34
C GLY A 234 9.35 -16.50 0.49
N VAL A 235 9.87 -15.44 1.12
CA VAL A 235 11.04 -15.51 1.98
C VAL A 235 10.72 -16.24 3.28
N ILE A 236 9.57 -15.96 3.90
CA ILE A 236 9.10 -16.67 5.10
C ILE A 236 8.97 -18.18 4.83
N ALA A 237 8.35 -18.55 3.70
CA ALA A 237 8.21 -19.97 3.32
C ALA A 237 9.56 -20.66 3.12
N ALA A 238 10.56 -19.94 2.61
CA ALA A 238 11.92 -20.45 2.42
C ALA A 238 12.70 -20.60 3.74
N LEU A 239 12.47 -19.73 4.72
CA LEU A 239 13.18 -19.71 6.01
C LEU A 239 12.59 -20.72 7.02
N LYS A 240 11.25 -20.88 7.05
CA LYS A 240 10.54 -21.73 8.02
C LYS A 240 11.11 -23.15 8.17
N PRO A 241 11.43 -23.89 7.09
CA PRO A 241 11.94 -25.27 7.23
C PRO A 241 13.30 -25.35 7.93
N GLY A 242 14.13 -24.31 7.78
CA GLY A 242 15.48 -24.24 8.37
C GLY A 242 15.52 -23.69 9.80
N LEU A 243 14.41 -23.13 10.30
CA LEU A 243 14.33 -22.43 11.57
C LEU A 243 13.11 -22.92 12.39
N PRO A 244 13.08 -24.22 12.78
CA PRO A 244 12.00 -24.74 13.61
C PRO A 244 12.05 -24.11 15.02
N GLY A 245 10.91 -23.83 15.65
CA GLY A 245 10.83 -23.24 16.97
C GLY A 245 10.99 -21.71 16.98
N TYR A 246 10.96 -21.07 15.81
CA TYR A 246 10.91 -19.62 15.70
C TYR A 246 9.62 -19.15 15.03
N GLU A 247 9.09 -18.03 15.50
CA GLU A 247 8.00 -17.32 14.85
C GLU A 247 8.57 -16.37 13.82
N ILE A 248 8.32 -16.67 12.52
CA ILE A 248 8.79 -15.88 11.40
C ILE A 248 7.59 -15.24 10.75
N GLU A 249 7.45 -13.95 10.91
CA GLU A 249 6.25 -13.21 10.51
C GLU A 249 6.59 -11.89 9.79
N PRO A 250 5.70 -11.42 8.93
CA PRO A 250 5.83 -10.07 8.39
C PRO A 250 5.63 -9.05 9.53
N PHE A 251 6.31 -7.90 9.46
CA PHE A 251 6.28 -6.90 10.54
C PHE A 251 4.85 -6.46 10.92
N GLN A 252 3.92 -6.46 9.96
CA GLN A 252 2.52 -6.07 10.22
C GLN A 252 1.84 -6.95 11.26
N ALA A 253 2.23 -8.21 11.36
CA ALA A 253 1.64 -9.16 12.32
C ALA A 253 1.85 -8.73 13.77
N ASN A 254 2.91 -7.95 14.03
CA ASN A 254 3.24 -7.44 15.37
C ASN A 254 2.68 -6.03 15.64
N TYR A 255 2.04 -5.40 14.63
CA TYR A 255 1.45 -4.07 14.74
C TYR A 255 -0.03 -4.10 14.28
N PRO A 256 -0.94 -4.66 15.08
CA PRO A 256 -2.36 -4.83 14.71
C PRO A 256 -3.08 -3.50 14.47
N GLU A 257 -2.64 -2.40 15.10
CA GLU A 257 -3.18 -1.07 14.83
C GLU A 257 -2.86 -0.61 13.40
N LEU A 258 -1.65 -0.90 12.92
CA LEU A 258 -1.22 -0.62 11.56
C LEU A 258 -2.00 -1.46 10.55
N GLU A 259 -2.18 -2.75 10.82
CA GLU A 259 -2.98 -3.65 10.00
C GLU A 259 -4.44 -3.18 9.90
N SER A 260 -5.05 -2.83 11.03
CA SER A 260 -6.41 -2.32 11.10
C SER A 260 -6.59 -1.04 10.28
N ALA A 261 -5.64 -0.12 10.38
CA ALA A 261 -5.70 1.12 9.65
C ALA A 261 -5.49 0.93 8.14
N ILE A 262 -4.61 0.04 7.72
CA ILE A 262 -4.44 -0.32 6.30
C ILE A 262 -5.71 -0.99 5.77
N THR A 263 -6.33 -1.88 6.53
CA THR A 263 -7.58 -2.55 6.16
C THR A 263 -8.71 -1.53 6.03
N THR A 264 -8.86 -0.62 6.98
CA THR A 264 -9.84 0.46 6.94
C THR A 264 -9.62 1.36 5.74
N LYS A 265 -8.37 1.78 5.48
CA LYS A 265 -8.01 2.56 4.30
C LYS A 265 -8.42 1.83 3.01
N THR A 266 -8.08 0.55 2.91
CA THR A 266 -8.40 -0.28 1.72
C THR A 266 -9.92 -0.39 1.53
N GLY A 267 -10.69 -0.54 2.61
CA GLY A 267 -12.16 -0.53 2.59
C GLY A 267 -12.72 0.77 2.04
N VAL A 268 -12.28 1.90 2.56
CA VAL A 268 -12.68 3.25 2.08
C VAL A 268 -12.31 3.43 0.60
N MET A 269 -11.10 3.06 0.21
CA MET A 269 -10.63 3.16 -1.18
C MET A 269 -11.43 2.28 -2.13
N ASN A 270 -11.89 1.10 -1.71
CA ASN A 270 -12.78 0.26 -2.50
C ASN A 270 -14.16 0.91 -2.70
N ILE A 271 -14.71 1.60 -1.69
CA ILE A 271 -15.96 2.35 -1.81
C ILE A 271 -15.81 3.46 -2.86
N PHE A 272 -14.74 4.25 -2.80
CA PHE A 272 -14.47 5.27 -3.83
C PHE A 272 -14.34 4.67 -5.23
N SER A 273 -13.68 3.53 -5.35
CA SER A 273 -13.56 2.81 -6.61
C SER A 273 -14.93 2.39 -7.19
N ILE A 274 -15.85 1.92 -6.33
CA ILE A 274 -17.22 1.58 -6.73
C ILE A 274 -17.98 2.83 -7.18
N VAL A 275 -17.84 3.95 -6.47
CA VAL A 275 -18.49 5.22 -6.86
C VAL A 275 -18.00 5.70 -8.23
N ILE A 276 -16.69 5.67 -8.49
CA ILE A 276 -16.13 6.03 -9.81
C ILE A 276 -16.70 5.10 -10.88
N LEU A 277 -16.78 3.80 -10.60
CA LEU A 277 -17.34 2.81 -11.50
C LEU A 277 -18.81 3.07 -11.82
N MET A 278 -19.63 3.41 -10.81
CA MET A 278 -21.05 3.75 -11.01
C MET A 278 -21.21 5.02 -11.85
N MET A 279 -20.42 6.06 -11.60
CA MET A 279 -20.46 7.29 -12.43
C MET A 279 -20.10 7.00 -13.89
N ALA A 280 -19.09 6.19 -14.13
CA ALA A 280 -18.72 5.75 -15.48
C ALA A 280 -19.86 4.93 -16.12
N ALA A 281 -20.48 4.01 -15.37
CA ALA A 281 -21.59 3.17 -15.86
C ALA A 281 -22.80 4.00 -16.29
N ILE A 282 -23.20 5.01 -15.49
CA ILE A 282 -24.31 5.92 -15.80
C ILE A 282 -24.00 6.72 -17.06
N GLY A 283 -22.77 7.23 -17.18
CA GLY A 283 -22.32 7.94 -18.39
C GLY A 283 -22.40 7.07 -19.64
N ILE A 284 -21.92 5.83 -19.57
CA ILE A 284 -21.99 4.85 -20.65
C ILE A 284 -23.43 4.54 -21.02
N LEU A 285 -24.29 4.29 -20.04
CA LEU A 285 -25.72 4.01 -20.25
C LEU A 285 -26.41 5.15 -20.99
N ASN A 286 -26.23 6.40 -20.53
CA ASN A 286 -26.85 7.57 -21.15
C ASN A 286 -26.40 7.76 -22.62
N LEU A 287 -25.09 7.57 -22.90
CA LEU A 287 -24.57 7.65 -24.26
C LEU A 287 -25.10 6.53 -25.17
N LEU A 288 -25.28 5.31 -24.64
CA LEU A 288 -25.86 4.20 -25.40
C LEU A 288 -27.36 4.37 -25.62
N LEU A 289 -28.11 4.90 -24.65
CA LEU A 289 -29.52 5.26 -24.79
C LEU A 289 -29.71 6.28 -25.90
N MET A 290 -28.98 7.38 -25.85
CA MET A 290 -29.00 8.39 -26.93
C MET A 290 -28.70 7.78 -28.30
N ALA A 291 -27.73 6.88 -28.32
CA ALA A 291 -27.29 6.15 -29.51
C ALA A 291 -28.42 5.32 -30.16
N VAL A 292 -29.27 4.71 -29.34
CA VAL A 292 -30.42 3.91 -29.82
C VAL A 292 -31.55 4.82 -30.28
N TYR A 293 -31.88 5.89 -29.54
CA TYR A 293 -32.92 6.83 -29.93
C TYR A 293 -32.64 7.48 -31.29
N GLU A 294 -31.40 7.89 -31.58
CA GLU A 294 -31.02 8.45 -32.87
C GLU A 294 -31.19 7.48 -34.05
N ARG A 295 -31.22 6.14 -33.79
CA ARG A 295 -31.31 5.10 -34.81
C ARG A 295 -32.66 4.38 -34.82
N THR A 296 -33.67 4.93 -34.20
CA THR A 296 -35.02 4.32 -34.12
C THR A 296 -35.55 3.94 -35.47
N ARG A 297 -35.40 4.80 -36.52
CA ARG A 297 -35.81 4.52 -37.88
C ARG A 297 -35.06 3.35 -38.55
N GLU A 298 -33.74 3.24 -38.34
CA GLU A 298 -32.95 2.10 -38.84
C GLU A 298 -33.43 0.79 -38.21
N ILE A 299 -33.77 0.82 -36.92
CA ILE A 299 -34.30 -0.31 -36.16
C ILE A 299 -35.66 -0.74 -36.75
N GLY A 300 -36.54 0.21 -37.02
CA GLY A 300 -37.82 -0.05 -37.66
C GLY A 300 -37.67 -0.73 -39.01
N VAL A 301 -36.73 -0.27 -39.83
CA VAL A 301 -36.41 -0.89 -41.16
C VAL A 301 -35.91 -2.34 -40.97
N LEU A 302 -35.05 -2.62 -39.97
CA LEU A 302 -34.59 -3.99 -39.69
C LEU A 302 -35.75 -4.89 -39.27
N GLY A 303 -36.68 -4.39 -38.47
CA GLY A 303 -37.90 -5.09 -38.08
C GLY A 303 -38.79 -5.37 -39.30
N ALA A 304 -38.99 -4.40 -40.17
CA ALA A 304 -39.76 -4.55 -41.42
C ALA A 304 -39.15 -5.56 -42.40
N LEU A 305 -37.82 -5.71 -42.38
CA LEU A 305 -37.07 -6.73 -43.14
C LEU A 305 -37.12 -8.14 -42.51
N GLY A 306 -37.87 -8.32 -41.40
CA GLY A 306 -38.12 -9.61 -40.75
C GLY A 306 -37.15 -10.05 -39.68
N LEU A 307 -36.28 -9.13 -39.17
CA LEU A 307 -35.46 -9.46 -38.02
C LEU A 307 -36.34 -9.56 -36.75
N LYS A 308 -36.16 -10.66 -36.01
CA LYS A 308 -36.85 -10.88 -34.75
C LYS A 308 -36.29 -9.94 -33.65
N PRO A 309 -37.09 -9.51 -32.66
CA PRO A 309 -36.65 -8.65 -31.56
C PRO A 309 -35.38 -9.13 -30.88
N ARG A 310 -35.24 -10.44 -30.62
CA ARG A 310 -34.03 -11.06 -30.04
C ARG A 310 -32.77 -10.86 -30.92
N GLN A 311 -32.92 -10.82 -32.22
CA GLN A 311 -31.81 -10.65 -33.16
C GLN A 311 -31.35 -9.18 -33.19
N ILE A 312 -32.29 -8.25 -33.09
CA ILE A 312 -32.02 -6.81 -32.96
C ILE A 312 -31.31 -6.55 -31.65
N THR A 313 -31.84 -7.07 -30.53
CA THR A 313 -31.19 -6.96 -29.20
C THR A 313 -29.76 -7.50 -29.22
N LEU A 314 -29.54 -8.68 -29.81
CA LEU A 314 -28.21 -9.27 -29.91
C LEU A 314 -27.24 -8.39 -30.71
N LEU A 315 -27.71 -7.80 -31.83
CA LEU A 315 -26.88 -6.91 -32.64
C LEU A 315 -26.40 -5.68 -31.83
N PHE A 316 -27.28 -5.05 -31.07
CA PHE A 316 -26.92 -3.89 -30.23
C PHE A 316 -26.03 -4.26 -29.05
N ILE A 317 -26.24 -5.42 -28.42
CA ILE A 317 -25.32 -5.91 -27.36
C ILE A 317 -23.92 -6.15 -27.95
N LEU A 318 -23.82 -6.76 -29.13
CA LEU A 318 -22.53 -6.97 -29.79
C LEU A 318 -21.87 -5.64 -30.17
N GLU A 319 -22.63 -4.67 -30.66
CA GLU A 319 -22.13 -3.32 -30.95
C GLU A 319 -21.60 -2.63 -29.69
N GLY A 320 -22.37 -2.64 -28.59
CA GLY A 320 -21.97 -2.09 -27.30
C GLY A 320 -20.72 -2.79 -26.72
N THR A 321 -20.64 -4.11 -26.83
CA THR A 321 -19.47 -4.90 -26.40
C THR A 321 -18.23 -4.54 -27.22
N MET A 322 -18.35 -4.38 -28.55
CA MET A 322 -17.23 -3.98 -29.40
C MET A 322 -16.73 -2.57 -29.06
N ILE A 323 -17.65 -1.62 -28.87
CA ILE A 323 -17.32 -0.26 -28.43
C ILE A 323 -16.63 -0.33 -27.06
N GLY A 324 -17.13 -1.20 -26.15
CA GLY A 324 -16.54 -1.47 -24.85
C GLY A 324 -15.09 -1.94 -24.93
N LEU A 325 -14.83 -2.93 -25.76
CA LEU A 325 -13.47 -3.47 -25.96
C LEU A 325 -12.50 -2.42 -26.53
N VAL A 326 -12.96 -1.63 -27.51
CA VAL A 326 -12.15 -0.53 -28.06
C VAL A 326 -11.91 0.54 -26.98
N GLY A 327 -12.94 0.88 -26.19
CA GLY A 327 -12.82 1.81 -25.05
C GLY A 327 -11.81 1.33 -24.01
N VAL A 328 -11.86 0.05 -23.68
CA VAL A 328 -10.87 -0.57 -22.76
C VAL A 328 -9.46 -0.47 -23.34
N ALA A 329 -9.26 -0.83 -24.61
CA ALA A 329 -7.94 -0.76 -25.25
C ALA A 329 -7.35 0.66 -25.24
N VAL A 330 -8.17 1.66 -25.63
CA VAL A 330 -7.76 3.07 -25.60
C VAL A 330 -7.54 3.54 -24.15
N GLY A 331 -8.39 3.14 -23.22
CA GLY A 331 -8.28 3.47 -21.80
C GLY A 331 -7.01 2.93 -21.16
N ILE A 332 -6.59 1.72 -21.52
CA ILE A 332 -5.31 1.16 -21.08
C ILE A 332 -4.14 2.04 -21.54
N VAL A 333 -4.13 2.41 -22.82
CA VAL A 333 -3.06 3.25 -23.38
C VAL A 333 -3.01 4.60 -22.66
N LEU A 334 -4.15 5.26 -22.49
CA LEU A 334 -4.24 6.54 -21.79
C LEU A 334 -3.83 6.40 -20.30
N GLY A 335 -4.29 5.37 -19.61
CA GLY A 335 -3.92 5.10 -18.21
C GLY A 335 -2.42 4.87 -18.04
N LEU A 336 -1.82 4.09 -18.95
CA LEU A 336 -0.36 3.88 -18.95
C LEU A 336 0.41 5.18 -19.22
N MET A 337 -0.08 6.02 -20.14
CA MET A 337 0.55 7.32 -20.41
C MET A 337 0.48 8.24 -19.18
N ILE A 338 -0.68 8.35 -18.55
CA ILE A 338 -0.87 9.20 -17.34
C ILE A 338 0.04 8.69 -16.22
N ASN A 339 -0.03 7.40 -15.87
CA ASN A 339 0.78 6.83 -14.81
C ASN A 339 2.28 6.90 -15.14
N GLY A 340 2.67 6.68 -16.39
CA GLY A 340 4.06 6.79 -16.83
C GLY A 340 4.65 8.21 -16.68
N VAL A 341 3.85 9.24 -16.90
CA VAL A 341 4.25 10.64 -16.63
C VAL A 341 4.35 10.87 -15.12
N LEU A 342 3.34 10.47 -14.37
CA LEU A 342 3.29 10.69 -12.91
C LEU A 342 4.38 9.89 -12.16
N MET A 343 4.76 8.72 -12.63
CA MET A 343 5.91 7.97 -12.10
C MET A 343 7.24 8.71 -12.23
N ARG A 344 7.37 9.61 -13.20
CA ARG A 344 8.60 10.41 -13.39
C ARG A 344 8.58 11.70 -12.59
N VAL A 345 7.42 12.34 -12.50
CA VAL A 345 7.25 13.64 -11.84
C VAL A 345 7.11 13.47 -10.33
N GLY A 346 6.40 12.43 -9.89
CA GLY A 346 5.99 12.25 -8.49
C GLY A 346 4.92 13.26 -8.08
N LEU A 347 4.12 12.90 -7.09
CA LEU A 347 3.13 13.78 -6.47
C LEU A 347 3.61 14.14 -5.07
N ASP A 348 3.68 15.45 -4.79
CA ASP A 348 4.13 15.96 -3.49
C ASP A 348 2.94 16.04 -2.52
N PHE A 349 2.98 15.23 -1.49
CA PHE A 349 1.99 15.20 -0.41
C PHE A 349 2.53 15.74 0.92
N SER A 350 3.69 16.37 0.94
CA SER A 350 4.33 16.89 2.16
C SER A 350 3.43 17.86 2.95
N ALA A 351 2.59 18.65 2.26
CA ALA A 351 1.64 19.55 2.89
C ALA A 351 0.55 18.84 3.73
N TYR A 352 0.33 17.56 3.52
CA TYR A 352 -0.69 16.75 4.23
C TYR A 352 -0.10 15.85 5.32
N SER A 353 1.21 15.89 5.54
CA SER A 353 1.91 15.03 6.51
C SER A 353 1.43 15.21 7.96
N SER A 354 0.88 16.38 8.30
CA SER A 354 0.36 16.69 9.62
C SER A 354 -1.09 16.20 9.88
N VAL A 355 -1.78 15.71 8.85
CA VAL A 355 -3.22 15.37 8.97
C VAL A 355 -3.45 14.08 9.76
N THR A 356 -2.56 13.09 9.63
CA THR A 356 -2.63 11.85 10.41
C THR A 356 -1.24 11.28 10.63
N SER A 357 -1.05 10.50 11.72
CA SER A 357 0.22 9.78 12.01
C SER A 357 0.64 8.83 10.88
N TYR A 358 -0.30 8.39 10.03
CA TYR A 358 -0.03 7.60 8.83
C TYR A 358 0.53 8.43 7.68
N MET A 359 0.01 9.64 7.50
CA MET A 359 0.54 10.57 6.49
C MET A 359 1.95 11.02 6.83
N ALA A 360 2.34 10.98 8.10
CA ALA A 360 3.69 11.24 8.53
C ALA A 360 4.70 10.21 8.00
N LEU A 361 4.29 8.94 7.75
CA LEU A 361 5.13 7.95 7.08
C LEU A 361 5.37 8.27 5.59
N ILE A 362 4.66 9.25 5.04
CA ILE A 362 4.83 9.71 3.67
C ILE A 362 5.78 10.91 3.69
N THR A 363 7.06 10.64 3.72
CA THR A 363 8.08 11.69 3.58
C THR A 363 8.39 11.88 2.10
N GLY A 364 8.01 13.06 1.56
CA GLY A 364 8.39 13.46 0.21
C GLY A 364 7.37 13.16 -0.88
N ARG A 365 7.86 12.84 -2.09
CA ARG A 365 7.04 12.59 -3.28
C ARG A 365 6.60 11.14 -3.37
N ILE A 366 5.33 10.93 -3.65
CA ILE A 366 4.77 9.63 -3.96
C ILE A 366 4.85 9.40 -5.46
N TYR A 367 5.35 8.25 -5.84
CA TYR A 367 5.42 7.81 -7.23
C TYR A 367 4.34 6.76 -7.46
N PRO A 368 3.25 7.09 -8.20
CA PRO A 368 2.23 6.11 -8.54
C PRO A 368 2.82 4.90 -9.25
N SER A 369 2.24 3.72 -9.08
CA SER A 369 2.58 2.53 -9.88
C SER A 369 1.93 2.60 -11.26
N TRP A 370 2.25 1.64 -12.14
CA TRP A 370 1.59 1.51 -13.44
C TRP A 370 0.08 1.22 -13.36
N GLY A 371 -0.45 0.86 -12.18
CA GLY A 371 -1.84 0.49 -12.00
C GLY A 371 -2.23 -0.82 -12.71
N LEU A 372 -1.25 -1.70 -12.94
CA LEU A 372 -1.46 -2.97 -13.65
C LEU A 372 -2.00 -4.07 -12.73
N SER A 373 -1.87 -3.93 -11.42
CA SER A 373 -2.25 -4.93 -10.42
C SER A 373 -3.71 -5.39 -10.54
N LYS A 374 -4.61 -4.46 -10.90
CA LYS A 374 -6.05 -4.70 -11.04
C LYS A 374 -6.56 -4.54 -12.47
N LEU A 375 -5.68 -4.36 -13.46
CA LEU A 375 -6.04 -4.03 -14.84
C LEU A 375 -7.02 -5.01 -15.47
N LEU A 376 -6.79 -6.33 -15.33
CA LEU A 376 -7.68 -7.34 -15.88
C LEU A 376 -9.09 -7.26 -15.29
N VAL A 377 -9.17 -7.11 -13.96
CA VAL A 377 -10.45 -6.99 -13.25
C VAL A 377 -11.17 -5.71 -13.69
N ARG A 378 -10.47 -4.57 -13.71
CA ARG A 378 -11.05 -3.28 -14.12
C ARG A 378 -11.50 -3.28 -15.59
N GLY A 379 -10.66 -3.77 -16.49
CA GLY A 379 -10.98 -3.86 -17.91
C GLY A 379 -12.21 -4.76 -18.16
N LEU A 380 -12.25 -5.94 -17.55
CA LEU A 380 -13.41 -6.83 -17.61
C LEU A 380 -14.67 -6.18 -17.04
N THR A 381 -14.57 -5.51 -15.90
CA THR A 381 -15.70 -4.83 -15.26
C THR A 381 -16.28 -3.74 -16.18
N VAL A 382 -15.44 -2.90 -16.77
CA VAL A 382 -15.89 -1.86 -17.72
C VAL A 382 -16.51 -2.48 -18.96
N ALA A 383 -15.93 -3.54 -19.53
CA ALA A 383 -16.50 -4.24 -20.68
C ALA A 383 -17.86 -4.89 -20.37
N ILE A 384 -18.00 -5.51 -19.18
CA ILE A 384 -19.29 -6.09 -18.72
C ILE A 384 -20.32 -5.00 -18.52
N ILE A 385 -19.95 -3.90 -17.89
CA ILE A 385 -20.86 -2.75 -17.69
C ILE A 385 -21.34 -2.19 -19.02
N ALA A 386 -20.44 -2.05 -20.00
CA ALA A 386 -20.81 -1.60 -21.35
C ALA A 386 -21.79 -2.56 -22.03
N ALA A 387 -21.56 -3.87 -21.90
CA ALA A 387 -22.47 -4.89 -22.43
C ALA A 387 -23.84 -4.84 -21.73
N LEU A 388 -23.88 -4.73 -20.39
CA LEU A 388 -25.11 -4.64 -19.61
C LEU A 388 -25.86 -3.32 -19.89
N ALA A 389 -25.17 -2.21 -19.96
CA ALA A 389 -25.73 -0.91 -20.28
C ALA A 389 -26.39 -0.89 -21.69
N ALA A 390 -25.86 -1.68 -22.63
CA ALA A 390 -26.45 -1.85 -23.95
C ALA A 390 -27.76 -2.68 -23.96
N VAL A 391 -28.02 -3.49 -22.92
CA VAL A 391 -29.22 -4.36 -22.88
C VAL A 391 -30.51 -3.55 -22.77
N ILE A 392 -30.55 -2.50 -21.94
CA ILE A 392 -31.74 -1.70 -21.69
C ILE A 392 -32.19 -1.02 -23.01
N PRO A 393 -31.33 -0.19 -23.67
CA PRO A 393 -31.68 0.44 -24.92
C PRO A 393 -31.99 -0.56 -26.04
N ALA A 394 -31.24 -1.68 -26.07
CA ALA A 394 -31.44 -2.71 -27.10
C ALA A 394 -32.82 -3.39 -26.95
N ARG A 395 -33.29 -3.65 -25.73
CA ARG A 395 -34.64 -4.21 -25.50
C ARG A 395 -35.74 -3.21 -25.86
N GLU A 396 -35.59 -1.95 -25.47
CA GLU A 396 -36.52 -0.90 -25.80
C GLU A 396 -36.67 -0.72 -27.31
N ALA A 397 -35.53 -0.67 -28.01
CA ALA A 397 -35.51 -0.62 -29.47
C ALA A 397 -36.20 -1.81 -30.14
N ALA A 398 -35.99 -3.01 -29.61
CA ALA A 398 -36.52 -4.25 -30.19
C ALA A 398 -38.04 -4.42 -30.02
N HIS A 399 -38.68 -3.73 -29.08
CA HIS A 399 -40.12 -3.81 -28.80
C HIS A 399 -40.95 -2.68 -29.41
N ARG A 400 -40.31 -1.70 -30.07
CA ARG A 400 -41.04 -0.65 -30.80
C ARG A 400 -41.69 -1.21 -32.07
N GLU A 401 -42.93 -0.84 -32.29
CA GLU A 401 -43.65 -1.23 -33.49
C GLU A 401 -42.98 -0.62 -34.76
N PRO A 402 -42.72 -1.44 -35.81
CA PRO A 402 -42.07 -0.95 -37.02
C PRO A 402 -42.75 0.27 -37.65
N ALA A 403 -44.10 0.34 -37.55
CA ALA A 403 -44.90 1.45 -38.07
C ALA A 403 -44.63 2.77 -37.33
N GLU A 404 -44.56 2.75 -35.99
CA GLU A 404 -44.22 3.93 -35.18
C GLU A 404 -42.77 4.36 -35.34
N ALA A 405 -41.85 3.39 -35.49
CA ALA A 405 -40.44 3.66 -35.72
C ALA A 405 -40.14 4.34 -37.06
N LEU A 406 -40.93 4.08 -38.09
CA LEU A 406 -40.79 4.69 -39.40
C LEU A 406 -41.33 6.14 -39.47
N HIS A 407 -42.28 6.51 -38.55
CA HIS A 407 -42.85 7.85 -38.46
C HIS A 407 -42.17 8.72 -37.35
N ALA A 408 -41.20 8.19 -36.62
CA ALA A 408 -40.38 8.98 -35.69
C ALA A 408 -39.56 10.02 -36.46
N VAL A 409 -39.79 11.30 -36.19
CA VAL A 409 -39.09 12.45 -36.80
C VAL A 409 -37.72 12.64 -36.10
#